data_f1ff4884ad7127789b1e244caf4b73cc
#
_entry.id   f1ff4884ad7127789b1e244caf4b73cc
#
_cell.length_a   1.000
_cell.length_b   1.000
_cell.length_c   1.000
_cell.angle_alpha   90.00
_cell.angle_beta   90.00
_cell.angle_gamma   90.00
#
_symmetry.space_group_name_H-M   'P 1'
#
loop_
_entity.id
_entity.type
_entity.pdbx_description
1 polymer ?
#
loop_
_entity_poly.entity_id
_entity_poly.type
_entity_poly.pdbx_seq_one_letter_code
_entity_poly.pdbx_strand_id
1 'polypeptide(L)'
;MKKLVLIFIFLISCTSNSSNETIAAPVMELTYQNLDGEFVSEDLTNKETIIVFWADYWGICRQELPVLEANLDNLLKNYDVIALAHSDLDSTNYWVNNNLNGILQIGISTNEIRDEYKVIGQPLTIILNTDGEVIFREYGYIPNKDF
;
A
#
# COMPACT_ATOMS: atom_id res chain seq x y z
N MET A 1 26.76 33.65 67.40
CA MET A 1 26.93 33.64 65.95
C MET A 1 26.24 32.42 65.41
N LYS A 2 24.97 32.57 64.93
CA LYS A 2 24.21 31.42 64.36
C LYS A 2 24.47 31.33 62.82
N LYS A 3 25.08 30.25 62.36
CA LYS A 3 25.29 30.00 60.94
C LYS A 3 24.00 29.43 60.35
N LEU A 4 23.41 30.18 59.43
CA LEU A 4 22.25 29.78 58.64
C LEU A 4 22.74 28.91 57.50
N VAL A 5 22.37 27.61 57.49
CA VAL A 5 22.64 26.70 56.39
C VAL A 5 21.46 26.76 55.44
N LEU A 6 21.66 27.32 54.24
CA LEU A 6 20.67 27.35 53.16
C LEU A 6 20.79 26.00 52.42
N ILE A 7 19.76 25.16 52.55
CA ILE A 7 19.63 23.90 51.75
C ILE A 7 18.94 24.28 50.43
N PHE A 8 19.71 24.21 49.34
CA PHE A 8 19.17 24.29 47.98
C PHE A 8 18.56 22.96 47.61
N ILE A 9 17.24 22.90 47.54
CA ILE A 9 16.53 21.73 46.97
C ILE A 9 16.49 21.91 45.47
N PHE A 10 17.31 21.11 44.75
CA PHE A 10 17.21 20.96 43.27
C PHE A 10 15.98 20.11 42.96
N LEU A 11 14.92 20.73 42.47
CA LEU A 11 13.80 20.02 41.84
C LEU A 11 14.25 19.57 40.46
N ILE A 12 14.61 18.31 40.31
CA ILE A 12 14.80 17.66 39.00
C ILE A 12 13.43 17.46 38.37
N SER A 13 13.07 18.37 37.47
CA SER A 13 11.89 18.24 36.62
C SER A 13 12.24 17.19 35.54
N CYS A 14 11.75 15.95 35.68
CA CYS A 14 11.71 15.01 34.61
C CYS A 14 10.67 15.47 33.60
N THR A 15 11.12 16.11 32.52
CA THR A 15 10.30 16.27 31.31
C THR A 15 10.25 14.92 30.64
N SER A 16 9.15 14.18 30.78
CA SER A 16 8.80 13.07 29.93
C SER A 16 8.55 13.61 28.51
N ASN A 17 9.52 13.45 27.62
CA ASN A 17 9.29 13.58 26.19
C ASN A 17 8.33 12.45 25.78
N SER A 18 7.06 12.74 25.77
CA SER A 18 6.08 11.99 25.01
C SER A 18 6.40 12.26 23.53
N SER A 19 7.13 11.33 22.90
CA SER A 19 7.18 11.26 21.45
C SER A 19 5.76 11.00 21.00
N ASN A 20 5.06 12.05 20.54
CA ASN A 20 3.87 11.90 19.74
C ASN A 20 4.31 11.19 18.46
N GLU A 21 4.23 9.86 18.42
CA GLU A 21 4.09 9.15 17.16
C GLU A 21 2.79 9.67 16.55
N THR A 22 2.94 10.54 15.57
CA THR A 22 1.82 10.94 14.73
C THR A 22 1.40 9.69 14.00
N ILE A 23 0.37 9.00 14.49
CA ILE A 23 -0.30 7.93 13.76
C ILE A 23 -0.83 8.62 12.51
N ALA A 24 -0.25 8.31 11.34
CA ALA A 24 -0.76 8.79 10.07
C ALA A 24 -2.25 8.44 10.00
N ALA A 25 -3.07 9.41 9.59
CA ALA A 25 -4.48 9.12 9.37
C ALA A 25 -4.61 7.98 8.35
N PRO A 26 -5.58 7.08 8.51
CA PRO A 26 -5.77 5.99 7.55
C PRO A 26 -5.96 6.57 6.14
N VAL A 27 -5.34 5.91 5.16
CA VAL A 27 -5.49 6.31 3.75
C VAL A 27 -6.89 5.91 3.32
N MET A 28 -7.75 6.90 3.09
CA MET A 28 -9.13 6.71 2.68
C MET A 28 -9.30 6.80 1.16
N GLU A 29 -8.28 7.27 0.46
CA GLU A 29 -8.28 7.49 -0.98
C GLU A 29 -6.94 7.07 -1.57
N LEU A 30 -6.97 6.24 -2.60
CA LEU A 30 -5.78 5.75 -3.29
C LEU A 30 -5.62 6.48 -4.62
N THR A 31 -4.61 7.35 -4.73
CA THR A 31 -4.32 8.11 -5.94
C THR A 31 -3.16 7.50 -6.71
N TYR A 32 -3.39 7.05 -7.94
CA TYR A 32 -2.39 6.44 -8.81
C TYR A 32 -2.56 6.92 -10.26
N GLN A 33 -1.60 6.62 -11.14
CA GLN A 33 -1.73 6.91 -12.56
C GLN A 33 -2.37 5.70 -13.28
N ASN A 34 -3.46 5.91 -14.01
CA ASN A 34 -4.08 4.86 -14.82
C ASN A 34 -3.27 4.56 -16.08
N LEU A 35 -3.69 3.57 -16.88
CA LEU A 35 -2.99 3.19 -18.10
C LEU A 35 -3.14 4.21 -19.25
N ASP A 36 -4.03 5.18 -19.14
CA ASP A 36 -4.16 6.32 -20.06
C ASP A 36 -3.21 7.47 -19.69
N GLY A 37 -2.49 7.33 -18.57
CA GLY A 37 -1.55 8.34 -18.08
C GLY A 37 -2.18 9.42 -17.19
N GLU A 38 -3.45 9.28 -16.82
CA GLU A 38 -4.18 10.22 -15.97
C GLU A 38 -4.07 9.80 -14.50
N PHE A 39 -4.00 10.77 -13.58
CA PHE A 39 -4.12 10.52 -12.16
C PHE A 39 -5.59 10.34 -11.79
N VAL A 40 -5.88 9.22 -11.16
CA VAL A 40 -7.22 8.85 -10.67
C VAL A 40 -7.15 8.54 -9.18
N SER A 41 -8.27 8.74 -8.48
CA SER A 41 -8.39 8.42 -7.05
C SER A 41 -9.53 7.43 -6.84
N GLU A 42 -9.25 6.40 -6.06
CA GLU A 42 -10.22 5.37 -5.66
C GLU A 42 -10.59 5.53 -4.19
N ASP A 43 -11.88 5.50 -3.90
CA ASP A 43 -12.41 5.52 -2.54
C ASP A 43 -12.29 4.13 -1.91
N LEU A 44 -11.49 4.03 -0.86
CA LEU A 44 -11.21 2.78 -0.13
C LEU A 44 -12.24 2.48 0.97
N THR A 45 -13.29 3.30 1.14
CA THR A 45 -14.23 3.17 2.26
C THR A 45 -15.38 2.20 2.00
N ASN A 46 -15.57 1.81 0.74
CA ASN A 46 -16.77 1.05 0.33
C ASN A 46 -16.63 -0.46 0.52
N LYS A 47 -15.41 -0.98 0.34
CA LYS A 47 -15.09 -2.41 0.39
C LYS A 47 -13.63 -2.62 0.77
N GLU A 48 -13.32 -3.77 1.37
CA GLU A 48 -11.92 -4.17 1.53
C GLU A 48 -11.23 -4.21 0.17
N THR A 49 -10.00 -3.70 0.12
CA THR A 49 -9.27 -3.54 -1.15
C THR A 49 -7.99 -4.36 -1.14
N ILE A 50 -7.83 -5.23 -2.13
CA ILE A 50 -6.59 -5.92 -2.42
C ILE A 50 -5.75 -5.03 -3.33
N ILE A 51 -4.55 -4.66 -2.89
CA ILE A 51 -3.56 -3.97 -3.72
C ILE A 51 -2.39 -4.91 -3.97
N VAL A 52 -2.10 -5.16 -5.25
CA VAL A 52 -0.95 -5.95 -5.68
C VAL A 52 0.08 -5.02 -6.30
N PHE A 53 1.23 -4.86 -5.64
CA PHE A 53 2.38 -4.16 -6.21
C PHE A 53 3.20 -5.13 -7.05
N TRP A 54 3.44 -4.81 -8.31
CA TRP A 54 4.08 -5.69 -9.27
C TRP A 54 5.02 -4.95 -10.23
N ALA A 55 5.68 -5.66 -11.13
CA ALA A 55 6.46 -5.06 -12.21
C ALA A 55 6.46 -5.98 -13.43
N ASP A 56 6.36 -5.38 -14.62
CA ASP A 56 6.36 -6.10 -15.90
C ASP A 56 7.70 -6.78 -16.23
N TYR A 57 8.81 -6.26 -15.69
CA TYR A 57 10.15 -6.87 -15.84
C TYR A 57 10.43 -7.99 -14.85
N TRP A 58 9.53 -8.27 -13.87
CA TRP A 58 9.75 -9.29 -12.83
C TRP A 58 9.06 -10.60 -13.19
N GLY A 59 9.86 -11.67 -13.37
CA GLY A 59 9.38 -12.96 -13.92
C GLY A 59 8.23 -13.59 -13.11
N ILE A 60 8.25 -13.50 -11.78
CA ILE A 60 7.18 -14.02 -10.92
C ILE A 60 5.88 -13.24 -11.15
N CYS A 61 5.94 -11.89 -11.16
CA CYS A 61 4.76 -11.06 -11.40
C CYS A 61 4.10 -11.38 -12.75
N ARG A 62 4.92 -11.59 -13.79
CA ARG A 62 4.45 -11.94 -15.15
C ARG A 62 3.74 -13.30 -15.23
N GLN A 63 4.07 -14.23 -14.35
CA GLN A 63 3.41 -15.55 -14.28
C GLN A 63 2.12 -15.49 -13.46
N GLU A 64 2.13 -14.73 -12.37
CA GLU A 64 1.04 -14.72 -11.38
C GLU A 64 -0.09 -13.75 -11.75
N LEU A 65 0.21 -12.62 -12.42
CA LEU A 65 -0.80 -11.61 -12.71
C LEU A 65 -1.94 -12.12 -13.62
N PRO A 66 -1.69 -12.94 -14.67
CA PRO A 66 -2.77 -13.58 -15.43
C PRO A 66 -3.62 -14.55 -14.60
N VAL A 67 -3.03 -15.19 -13.59
CA VAL A 67 -3.76 -16.05 -12.65
C VAL A 67 -4.66 -15.23 -11.74
N LEU A 68 -4.18 -14.07 -11.27
CA LEU A 68 -5.00 -13.11 -10.52
C LEU A 68 -6.20 -12.66 -11.37
N GLU A 69 -5.98 -12.25 -12.62
CA GLU A 69 -7.04 -11.82 -13.51
C GLU A 69 -8.06 -12.93 -13.77
N ALA A 70 -7.61 -14.18 -13.97
CA ALA A 70 -8.50 -15.32 -14.16
C ALA A 70 -9.40 -15.64 -12.94
N ASN A 71 -9.01 -15.19 -11.74
CA ASN A 71 -9.78 -15.39 -10.51
C ASN A 71 -10.54 -14.14 -10.06
N LEU A 72 -10.48 -13.07 -10.83
CA LEU A 72 -11.01 -11.76 -10.46
C LEU A 72 -12.51 -11.79 -10.13
N ASP A 73 -13.32 -12.54 -10.89
CA ASP A 73 -14.76 -12.69 -10.65
C ASP A 73 -15.08 -13.24 -9.24
N ASN A 74 -14.20 -14.05 -8.70
CA ASN A 74 -14.37 -14.57 -7.35
C ASN A 74 -13.94 -13.55 -6.30
N LEU A 75 -12.83 -12.87 -6.52
CA LEU A 75 -12.30 -11.84 -5.61
C LEU A 75 -13.23 -10.65 -5.51
N LEU A 76 -13.78 -10.17 -6.64
CA LEU A 76 -14.67 -9.01 -6.70
C LEU A 76 -16.00 -9.19 -5.95
N LYS A 77 -16.34 -10.40 -5.50
CA LYS A 77 -17.48 -10.61 -4.62
C LYS A 77 -17.31 -9.93 -3.26
N ASN A 78 -16.08 -9.93 -2.76
CA ASN A 78 -15.76 -9.46 -1.40
C ASN A 78 -14.78 -8.29 -1.38
N TYR A 79 -13.98 -8.10 -2.43
CA TYR A 79 -12.87 -7.14 -2.48
C TYR A 79 -12.97 -6.26 -3.72
N ASP A 80 -12.45 -5.04 -3.63
CA ASP A 80 -11.95 -4.34 -4.78
C ASP A 80 -10.50 -4.78 -5.03
N VAL A 81 -10.07 -4.87 -6.30
CA VAL A 81 -8.75 -5.41 -6.65
C VAL A 81 -8.04 -4.46 -7.61
N ILE A 82 -6.87 -3.98 -7.20
CA ILE A 82 -6.07 -3.04 -7.96
C ILE A 82 -4.63 -3.55 -8.04
N ALA A 83 -4.06 -3.64 -9.25
CA ALA A 83 -2.67 -3.99 -9.46
C ALA A 83 -1.85 -2.75 -9.85
N LEU A 84 -0.89 -2.36 -9.00
CA LEU A 84 -0.08 -1.17 -9.17
C LEU A 84 1.34 -1.52 -9.63
N ALA A 85 1.68 -1.16 -10.85
CA ALA A 85 2.99 -1.43 -11.45
C ALA A 85 4.08 -0.50 -10.92
N HIS A 86 5.28 -1.04 -10.74
CA HIS A 86 6.53 -0.29 -10.57
C HIS A 86 7.35 -0.36 -11.85
N SER A 87 6.81 0.20 -12.90
CA SER A 87 7.39 0.25 -14.25
C SER A 87 6.95 1.56 -14.90
N ASP A 88 7.57 1.92 -16.01
CA ASP A 88 7.06 3.02 -16.81
C ASP A 88 5.72 2.67 -17.50
N LEU A 89 4.98 3.71 -17.85
CA LEU A 89 3.63 3.57 -18.42
C LEU A 89 3.62 2.78 -19.74
N ASP A 90 4.59 3.07 -20.63
CA ASP A 90 4.62 2.46 -21.95
C ASP A 90 4.93 0.96 -21.89
N SER A 91 5.92 0.56 -21.07
CA SER A 91 6.26 -0.85 -20.89
C SER A 91 5.15 -1.62 -20.20
N THR A 92 4.50 -1.02 -19.19
CA THR A 92 3.34 -1.60 -18.52
C THR A 92 2.19 -1.81 -19.49
N ASN A 93 1.82 -0.77 -20.26
CA ASN A 93 0.77 -0.84 -21.28
C ASN A 93 1.07 -1.93 -22.32
N TYR A 94 2.31 -1.98 -22.82
CA TYR A 94 2.71 -3.01 -23.78
C TYR A 94 2.53 -4.41 -23.20
N TRP A 95 2.99 -4.63 -21.97
CA TRP A 95 2.89 -5.95 -21.36
C TRP A 95 1.43 -6.34 -21.07
N VAL A 96 0.64 -5.45 -20.48
CA VAL A 96 -0.79 -5.67 -20.16
C VAL A 96 -1.58 -6.03 -21.41
N ASN A 97 -1.46 -5.23 -22.48
CA ASN A 97 -2.20 -5.44 -23.73
C ASN A 97 -1.86 -6.77 -24.44
N ASN A 98 -0.69 -7.35 -24.16
CA ASN A 98 -0.27 -8.62 -24.77
C ASN A 98 -0.49 -9.85 -23.87
N ASN A 99 -0.81 -9.68 -22.59
CA ASN A 99 -0.83 -10.79 -21.63
C ASN A 99 -2.10 -10.88 -20.78
N LEU A 100 -2.90 -9.83 -20.70
CA LEU A 100 -4.15 -9.76 -19.92
C LEU A 100 -5.36 -9.51 -20.82
N ASN A 101 -6.56 -9.75 -20.27
CA ASN A 101 -7.81 -9.55 -20.99
C ASN A 101 -8.44 -8.17 -20.74
N GLY A 102 -7.80 -7.34 -19.90
CA GLY A 102 -8.23 -5.96 -19.61
C GLY A 102 -9.39 -5.82 -18.62
N ILE A 103 -9.64 -6.85 -17.80
CA ILE A 103 -10.66 -6.81 -16.75
C ILE A 103 -10.08 -6.46 -15.38
N LEU A 104 -8.79 -6.69 -15.18
CA LEU A 104 -8.09 -6.31 -13.95
C LEU A 104 -7.80 -4.81 -13.97
N GLN A 105 -8.16 -4.10 -12.90
CA GLN A 105 -7.82 -2.69 -12.72
C GLN A 105 -6.32 -2.54 -12.49
N ILE A 106 -5.65 -1.82 -13.38
CA ILE A 106 -4.19 -1.65 -13.36
C ILE A 106 -3.84 -0.18 -13.42
N GLY A 107 -2.82 0.18 -12.65
CA GLY A 107 -2.21 1.50 -12.69
C GLY A 107 -0.71 1.45 -12.42
N ILE A 108 -0.10 2.62 -12.43
CA ILE A 108 1.30 2.85 -12.08
C ILE A 108 1.34 3.37 -10.65
N SER A 109 2.13 2.73 -9.79
CA SER A 109 2.35 3.18 -8.42
C SER A 109 3.18 4.45 -8.39
N THR A 110 2.76 5.44 -7.60
CA THR A 110 3.59 6.62 -7.32
C THR A 110 4.61 6.32 -6.23
N ASN A 111 5.62 7.17 -6.07
CA ASN A 111 6.58 7.03 -4.98
C ASN A 111 5.89 7.20 -3.63
N GLU A 112 4.92 8.11 -3.54
CA GLU A 112 4.14 8.39 -2.34
C GLU A 112 3.40 7.13 -1.86
N ILE A 113 2.69 6.42 -2.77
CA ILE A 113 2.03 5.15 -2.45
C ILE A 113 3.06 4.11 -1.99
N ARG A 114 4.18 3.99 -2.68
CA ARG A 114 5.22 3.01 -2.32
C ARG A 114 5.84 3.30 -0.96
N ASP A 115 6.05 4.56 -0.62
CA ASP A 115 6.57 5.00 0.67
C ASP A 115 5.53 4.79 1.77
N GLU A 116 4.26 5.14 1.54
CA GLU A 116 3.14 4.94 2.47
C GLU A 116 3.01 3.47 2.85
N TYR A 117 2.94 2.60 1.86
CA TYR A 117 2.83 1.16 2.09
C TYR A 117 4.18 0.45 2.25
N LYS A 118 5.30 1.17 2.38
CA LYS A 118 6.67 0.63 2.59
C LYS A 118 7.00 -0.50 1.61
N VAL A 119 6.75 -0.27 0.33
CA VAL A 119 6.96 -1.24 -0.75
C VAL A 119 8.43 -1.26 -1.15
N ILE A 120 9.19 -2.19 -0.59
CA ILE A 120 10.65 -2.35 -0.87
C ILE A 120 10.94 -3.41 -1.91
N GLY A 121 9.94 -4.15 -2.39
CA GLY A 121 10.08 -5.22 -3.39
C GLY A 121 8.73 -5.63 -3.95
N GLN A 122 8.75 -6.46 -4.98
CA GLN A 122 7.55 -7.02 -5.63
C GLN A 122 7.76 -8.50 -5.99
N PRO A 123 6.66 -9.29 -6.14
CA PRO A 123 5.31 -8.87 -5.84
C PRO A 123 5.08 -8.68 -4.34
N LEU A 124 4.27 -7.70 -4.00
CA LEU A 124 3.76 -7.48 -2.64
C LEU A 124 2.25 -7.38 -2.72
N THR A 125 1.54 -8.17 -1.92
CA THR A 125 0.10 -8.05 -1.73
C THR A 125 -0.19 -7.44 -0.37
N ILE A 126 -1.08 -6.45 -0.35
CA ILE A 126 -1.69 -5.93 0.87
C ILE A 126 -3.21 -5.99 0.74
N ILE A 127 -3.90 -6.12 1.87
CA ILE A 127 -5.36 -5.94 1.95
C ILE A 127 -5.63 -4.80 2.93
N LEU A 128 -6.43 -3.86 2.49
CA LEU A 128 -6.92 -2.75 3.31
C LEU A 128 -8.35 -3.04 3.74
N ASN A 129 -8.67 -2.76 5.01
CA ASN A 129 -10.05 -2.68 5.45
C ASN A 129 -10.69 -1.34 5.01
N THR A 130 -11.98 -1.17 5.27
CA THR A 130 -12.75 0.04 4.92
C THR A 130 -12.35 1.29 5.72
N ASP A 131 -11.51 1.14 6.74
CA ASP A 131 -10.89 2.24 7.47
C ASP A 131 -9.50 2.61 6.92
N GLY A 132 -9.06 1.97 5.82
CA GLY A 132 -7.76 2.18 5.18
C GLY A 132 -6.58 1.53 5.91
N GLU A 133 -6.83 0.66 6.89
CA GLU A 133 -5.78 -0.03 7.64
C GLU A 133 -5.33 -1.29 6.91
N VAL A 134 -4.01 -1.54 6.90
CA VAL A 134 -3.44 -2.76 6.33
C VAL A 134 -3.74 -3.93 7.27
N ILE A 135 -4.64 -4.84 6.87
CA ILE A 135 -5.02 -6.04 7.62
C ILE A 135 -4.29 -7.31 7.15
N PHE A 136 -3.69 -7.27 5.96
CA PHE A 136 -2.86 -8.34 5.40
C PHE A 136 -1.68 -7.75 4.64
N ARG A 137 -0.52 -8.43 4.67
CA ARG A 137 0.68 -8.04 3.95
C ARG A 137 1.60 -9.23 3.73
N GLU A 138 1.93 -9.54 2.47
CA GLU A 138 2.84 -10.63 2.14
C GLU A 138 3.64 -10.34 0.86
N TYR A 139 4.96 -10.58 0.92
CA TYR A 139 5.85 -10.50 -0.24
C TYR A 139 5.92 -11.84 -0.97
N GLY A 140 6.09 -11.79 -2.31
CA GLY A 140 6.15 -12.97 -3.14
C GLY A 140 4.81 -13.65 -3.32
N TYR A 141 3.71 -12.97 -3.00
CA TYR A 141 2.36 -13.48 -3.06
C TYR A 141 1.49 -12.58 -3.94
N ILE A 142 0.77 -13.20 -4.86
CA ILE A 142 -0.32 -12.56 -5.61
C ILE A 142 -1.57 -13.42 -5.37
N PRO A 143 -2.69 -12.82 -4.95
CA PRO A 143 -3.91 -13.56 -4.65
C PRO A 143 -4.41 -14.38 -5.84
N ASN A 144 -4.85 -15.58 -5.55
CA ASN A 144 -5.52 -16.45 -6.50
C ASN A 144 -6.82 -16.99 -5.89
N LYS A 145 -7.38 -18.06 -6.43
CA LYS A 145 -8.66 -18.64 -6.00
C LYS A 145 -8.72 -19.17 -4.55
N ASP A 146 -7.62 -19.15 -3.82
CA ASP A 146 -7.50 -19.69 -2.46
C ASP A 146 -7.86 -18.65 -1.37
N PHE A 147 -8.40 -17.47 -1.75
CA PHE A 147 -9.00 -16.48 -0.85
C PHE A 147 -10.43 -16.83 -0.49
#